data_c161595d36e8396059bb763c2bb3bb22
#
_entry.id   c161595d36e8396059bb763c2bb3bb22
#
_cell.length_a   1.000
_cell.length_b   1.000
_cell.length_c   1.000
_cell.angle_alpha   90.00
_cell.angle_beta   90.00
_cell.angle_gamma   90.00
#
_symmetry.space_group_name_H-M   'P 1'
#
loop_
_entity.id
_entity.type
_entity.pdbx_description
1 polymer ?
#
loop_
_entity_poly.entity_id
_entity_poly.type
_entity_poly.pdbx_seq_one_letter_code
_entity_poly.pdbx_strand_id
1 'polypeptide(L)'
;MIKLGIVMDPIASINIKKDSSFAMLLEAQRRGYEIHYMEMADLYLINGEARAHTRTLSVEQNYDKWYEFKSEQDLPLADLDVILMRKDPPFDTEFIYATYILERAEEKGTLIVNKPQSLRDCNEKLFTAWFADLTPETLVTRNKAQLKAFWQKHSDIILKPLDGMGGASIFRVKEGDPNLGVIAETLTEHGTRYCMAQNYLPAIKDGDKRVLVVDGEPVPYCLARIPQGGEIKPLPFSVAYSLYLQSAVGSLRFTVSGYHKPMPCEILEARILMLQH
;
A
#
# COMPACT_ATOMS: atom_id res chain seq x y z
N MET A 1 -8.35 14.85 25.26
CA MET A 1 -8.50 13.46 24.76
C MET A 1 -8.28 13.52 23.26
N ILE A 2 -7.41 12.67 22.71
CA ILE A 2 -7.10 12.70 21.27
C ILE A 2 -8.28 12.12 20.51
N LYS A 3 -8.73 12.82 19.46
CA LYS A 3 -9.76 12.38 18.52
C LYS A 3 -9.09 11.79 17.28
N LEU A 4 -9.16 10.48 17.14
CA LEU A 4 -8.58 9.73 16.05
C LEU A 4 -9.65 9.41 15.00
N GLY A 5 -9.54 9.97 13.80
CA GLY A 5 -10.27 9.53 12.64
C GLY A 5 -9.60 8.34 11.95
N ILE A 6 -10.38 7.45 11.36
CA ILE A 6 -9.88 6.42 10.47
C ILE A 6 -10.80 6.28 9.27
N VAL A 7 -10.23 6.37 8.06
CA VAL A 7 -10.91 6.09 6.79
C VAL A 7 -10.45 4.71 6.33
N MET A 8 -11.35 3.73 6.30
CA MET A 8 -11.02 2.35 5.99
C MET A 8 -12.15 1.63 5.24
N ASP A 9 -11.89 0.42 4.81
CA ASP A 9 -12.94 -0.47 4.30
C ASP A 9 -13.92 -0.85 5.40
N PRO A 10 -15.14 -1.31 5.04
CA PRO A 10 -16.16 -1.66 6.03
C PRO A 10 -15.62 -2.58 7.11
N ILE A 11 -15.65 -2.11 8.37
CA ILE A 11 -15.08 -2.82 9.53
C ILE A 11 -15.70 -4.21 9.71
N ALA A 12 -16.93 -4.39 9.26
CA ALA A 12 -17.61 -5.70 9.30
C ALA A 12 -16.96 -6.74 8.38
N SER A 13 -16.22 -6.31 7.34
CA SER A 13 -15.63 -7.18 6.32
C SER A 13 -14.17 -7.56 6.57
N ILE A 14 -13.51 -6.94 7.54
CA ILE A 14 -12.08 -7.16 7.81
C ILE A 14 -11.82 -8.51 8.49
N ASN A 15 -10.63 -9.04 8.30
CA ASN A 15 -10.16 -10.21 9.03
C ASN A 15 -9.28 -9.77 10.21
N ILE A 16 -9.88 -9.67 11.40
CA ILE A 16 -9.22 -9.14 12.60
C ILE A 16 -7.97 -9.90 13.06
N LYS A 17 -7.73 -11.14 12.56
CA LYS A 17 -6.51 -11.90 12.88
C LYS A 17 -5.25 -11.29 12.26
N LYS A 18 -5.42 -10.51 11.20
CA LYS A 18 -4.30 -10.06 10.35
C LYS A 18 -4.43 -8.61 9.89
N ASP A 19 -5.51 -7.94 10.26
CA ASP A 19 -5.75 -6.57 9.87
C ASP A 19 -4.94 -5.60 10.73
N SER A 20 -4.06 -4.81 10.09
CA SER A 20 -3.23 -3.85 10.79
C SER A 20 -4.00 -2.60 11.24
N SER A 21 -5.07 -2.23 10.53
CA SER A 21 -5.94 -1.12 10.91
C SER A 21 -6.68 -1.46 12.21
N PHE A 22 -7.16 -2.69 12.32
CA PHE A 22 -7.77 -3.18 13.57
C PHE A 22 -6.80 -3.16 14.75
N ALA A 23 -5.54 -3.57 14.54
CA ALA A 23 -4.51 -3.50 15.58
C ALA A 23 -4.24 -2.05 16.03
N MET A 24 -4.27 -1.08 15.09
CA MET A 24 -4.14 0.35 15.40
C MET A 24 -5.34 0.86 16.21
N LEU A 25 -6.55 0.41 15.87
CA LEU A 25 -7.77 0.77 16.62
C LEU A 25 -7.75 0.24 18.06
N LEU A 26 -7.32 -1.01 18.27
CA LEU A 26 -7.15 -1.58 19.61
C LEU A 26 -6.14 -0.77 20.45
N GLU A 27 -5.03 -0.38 19.86
CA GLU A 27 -4.01 0.42 20.54
C GLU A 27 -4.49 1.85 20.82
N ALA A 28 -5.22 2.47 19.88
CA ALA A 28 -5.83 3.78 20.08
C ALA A 28 -6.81 3.76 21.25
N GLN A 29 -7.68 2.76 21.31
CA GLN A 29 -8.62 2.58 22.43
C GLN A 29 -7.89 2.33 23.75
N ARG A 30 -6.81 1.51 23.76
CA ARG A 30 -5.99 1.28 24.95
C ARG A 30 -5.37 2.58 25.48
N ARG A 31 -5.03 3.52 24.59
CA ARG A 31 -4.53 4.85 24.95
C ARG A 31 -5.60 5.85 25.36
N GLY A 32 -6.87 5.46 25.32
CA GLY A 32 -8.00 6.33 25.67
C GLY A 32 -8.33 7.37 24.60
N TYR A 33 -8.02 7.10 23.33
CA TYR A 33 -8.42 7.97 22.22
C TYR A 33 -9.89 7.79 21.89
N GLU A 34 -10.53 8.86 21.47
CA GLU A 34 -11.88 8.82 20.89
C GLU A 34 -11.75 8.47 19.41
N ILE A 35 -12.34 7.34 19.00
CA ILE A 35 -12.20 6.82 17.64
C ILE A 35 -13.43 7.22 16.82
N HIS A 36 -13.19 7.89 15.68
CA HIS A 36 -14.17 8.28 14.68
C HIS A 36 -13.95 7.45 13.41
N TYR A 37 -14.81 6.49 13.18
CA TYR A 37 -14.79 5.63 12.01
C TYR A 37 -15.49 6.30 10.84
N MET A 38 -14.91 6.15 9.66
CA MET A 38 -15.41 6.65 8.37
C MET A 38 -15.08 5.64 7.26
N GLU A 39 -15.93 5.59 6.26
CA GLU A 39 -15.65 5.00 4.97
C GLU A 39 -15.43 6.11 3.93
N MET A 40 -14.94 5.80 2.73
CA MET A 40 -14.71 6.84 1.72
C MET A 40 -15.99 7.60 1.35
N ALA A 41 -17.12 6.92 1.35
CA ALA A 41 -18.42 7.53 1.04
C ALA A 41 -18.90 8.52 2.12
N ASP A 42 -18.32 8.47 3.31
CA ASP A 42 -18.67 9.40 4.40
C ASP A 42 -17.98 10.76 4.26
N LEU A 43 -16.94 10.85 3.41
CA LEU A 43 -16.16 12.08 3.20
C LEU A 43 -16.84 13.02 2.19
N TYR A 44 -16.87 14.31 2.50
CA TYR A 44 -17.35 15.30 1.55
C TYR A 44 -16.77 16.70 1.76
N LEU A 45 -16.95 17.56 0.77
CA LEU A 45 -16.61 18.99 0.84
C LEU A 45 -17.88 19.83 0.73
N ILE A 46 -18.00 20.82 1.62
CA ILE A 46 -19.01 21.86 1.49
C ILE A 46 -18.34 23.24 1.64
N ASN A 47 -18.48 24.09 0.62
CA ASN A 47 -17.89 25.44 0.60
C ASN A 47 -16.36 25.43 0.91
N GLY A 48 -15.66 24.37 0.50
CA GLY A 48 -14.21 24.21 0.74
C GLY A 48 -13.85 23.69 2.13
N GLU A 49 -14.82 23.41 3.00
CA GLU A 49 -14.60 22.76 4.28
C GLU A 49 -14.70 21.24 4.12
N ALA A 50 -13.66 20.52 4.57
CA ALA A 50 -13.64 19.07 4.61
C ALA A 50 -14.45 18.55 5.81
N ARG A 51 -15.43 17.72 5.56
CA ARG A 51 -16.35 17.17 6.56
C ARG A 51 -16.52 15.67 6.36
N ALA A 52 -17.01 15.02 7.38
CA ALA A 52 -17.45 13.62 7.26
C ALA A 52 -18.63 13.31 8.18
N HIS A 53 -19.42 12.34 7.74
CA HIS A 53 -20.32 11.60 8.63
C HIS A 53 -19.49 10.56 9.39
N THR A 54 -19.39 10.68 10.71
CA THR A 54 -18.54 9.80 11.52
C THR A 54 -19.35 8.98 12.49
N ARG A 55 -18.87 7.79 12.79
CA ARG A 55 -19.42 6.91 13.82
C ARG A 55 -18.38 6.70 14.91
N THR A 56 -18.70 7.05 16.15
CA THR A 56 -17.79 6.71 17.26
C THR A 56 -17.75 5.20 17.46
N LEU A 57 -16.54 4.67 17.63
CA LEU A 57 -16.27 3.25 17.55
C LEU A 57 -15.62 2.74 18.84
N SER A 58 -16.06 1.59 19.33
CA SER A 58 -15.27 0.77 20.24
C SER A 58 -14.95 -0.58 19.59
N VAL A 59 -13.77 -1.10 19.92
CA VAL A 59 -13.26 -2.36 19.36
C VAL A 59 -12.83 -3.32 20.45
N GLU A 60 -12.99 -4.60 20.19
CA GLU A 60 -12.60 -5.68 21.11
C GLU A 60 -12.00 -6.85 20.33
N GLN A 61 -10.97 -7.49 20.85
CA GLN A 61 -10.39 -8.68 20.21
C GLN A 61 -11.26 -9.92 20.44
N ASN A 62 -12.45 -9.88 19.87
CA ASN A 62 -13.47 -10.92 19.93
C ASN A 62 -13.90 -11.27 18.49
N TYR A 63 -13.73 -12.53 18.08
CA TYR A 63 -14.00 -12.95 16.71
C TYR A 63 -15.48 -12.98 16.32
N ASP A 64 -16.37 -13.02 17.32
CA ASP A 64 -17.81 -13.03 17.10
C ASP A 64 -18.40 -11.61 17.05
N LYS A 65 -17.79 -10.67 17.82
CA LYS A 65 -18.21 -9.27 17.89
C LYS A 65 -16.99 -8.39 18.19
N TRP A 66 -16.31 -7.89 17.16
CA TRP A 66 -15.07 -7.14 17.31
C TRP A 66 -15.22 -5.62 17.31
N TYR A 67 -16.42 -5.10 17.04
CA TYR A 67 -16.69 -3.67 17.03
C TYR A 67 -18.10 -3.33 17.47
N GLU A 68 -18.29 -2.10 17.91
CA GLU A 68 -19.58 -1.51 18.23
C GLU A 68 -19.59 -0.02 17.92
N PHE A 69 -20.56 0.42 17.13
CA PHE A 69 -20.82 1.84 16.92
C PHE A 69 -21.67 2.38 18.09
N LYS A 70 -21.29 3.58 18.61
CA LYS A 70 -21.96 4.18 19.77
C LYS A 70 -22.81 5.39 19.41
N SER A 71 -22.25 6.32 18.61
CA SER A 71 -22.94 7.52 18.18
C SER A 71 -22.53 7.86 16.76
N GLU A 72 -23.38 8.60 16.07
CA GLU A 72 -23.15 9.12 14.74
C GLU A 72 -23.20 10.63 14.80
N GLN A 73 -22.31 11.29 14.07
CA GLN A 73 -22.29 12.75 13.98
C GLN A 73 -21.63 13.19 12.70
N ASP A 74 -22.06 14.34 12.24
CA ASP A 74 -21.45 15.03 11.12
C ASP A 74 -20.56 16.14 11.68
N LEU A 75 -19.28 16.13 11.30
CA LEU A 75 -18.30 17.08 11.82
C LEU A 75 -17.29 17.55 10.76
N PRO A 76 -16.71 18.76 10.94
CA PRO A 76 -15.51 19.15 10.21
C PRO A 76 -14.37 18.21 10.51
N LEU A 77 -13.64 17.75 9.48
CA LEU A 77 -12.46 16.90 9.69
C LEU A 77 -11.35 17.63 10.45
N ALA A 78 -11.37 18.95 10.45
CA ALA A 78 -10.45 19.79 11.25
C ALA A 78 -10.69 19.69 12.77
N ASP A 79 -11.80 19.11 13.22
CA ASP A 79 -12.08 18.86 14.64
C ASP A 79 -11.43 17.57 15.15
N LEU A 80 -10.80 16.79 14.26
CA LEU A 80 -10.02 15.60 14.58
C LEU A 80 -8.53 15.95 14.69
N ASP A 81 -7.85 15.36 15.68
CA ASP A 81 -6.41 15.58 15.89
C ASP A 81 -5.57 14.83 14.85
N VAL A 82 -5.98 13.62 14.50
CA VAL A 82 -5.30 12.77 13.52
C VAL A 82 -6.29 11.93 12.73
N ILE A 83 -6.03 11.74 11.45
CA ILE A 83 -6.81 10.85 10.58
C ILE A 83 -5.87 9.84 9.91
N LEU A 84 -6.17 8.55 10.07
CA LEU A 84 -5.49 7.46 9.39
C LEU A 84 -6.22 7.15 8.08
N MET A 85 -5.55 7.33 6.93
CA MET A 85 -6.06 6.88 5.64
C MET A 85 -5.65 5.42 5.44
N ARG A 86 -6.59 4.53 5.76
CA ARG A 86 -6.39 3.07 5.77
C ARG A 86 -7.27 2.33 4.78
N LYS A 87 -7.85 3.06 3.83
CA LYS A 87 -8.59 2.46 2.72
C LYS A 87 -7.66 1.65 1.84
N ASP A 88 -8.00 0.39 1.65
CA ASP A 88 -7.30 -0.49 0.70
C ASP A 88 -7.55 -0.05 -0.76
N PRO A 89 -6.66 -0.36 -1.70
CA PRO A 89 -6.89 -0.09 -3.12
C PRO A 89 -8.28 -0.55 -3.60
N PRO A 90 -8.78 -0.01 -4.73
CA PRO A 90 -8.00 0.48 -5.84
C PRO A 90 -7.49 1.91 -5.65
N PHE A 91 -6.30 2.19 -6.20
CA PHE A 91 -5.80 3.54 -6.39
C PHE A 91 -6.37 4.09 -7.71
N ASP A 92 -7.49 4.74 -7.61
CA ASP A 92 -8.27 5.30 -8.72
C ASP A 92 -8.59 6.78 -8.50
N THR A 93 -9.39 7.35 -9.38
CA THR A 93 -9.78 8.76 -9.29
C THR A 93 -10.55 9.07 -8.01
N GLU A 94 -11.38 8.14 -7.52
CA GLU A 94 -12.15 8.30 -6.29
C GLU A 94 -11.23 8.33 -5.05
N PHE A 95 -10.21 7.47 -5.03
CA PHE A 95 -9.18 7.51 -4.00
C PHE A 95 -8.43 8.85 -4.02
N ILE A 96 -8.08 9.37 -5.21
CA ILE A 96 -7.44 10.68 -5.36
C ILE A 96 -8.35 11.79 -4.84
N TYR A 97 -9.65 11.77 -5.13
CA TYR A 97 -10.59 12.76 -4.60
C TYR A 97 -10.69 12.71 -3.08
N ALA A 98 -10.72 11.53 -2.48
CA ALA A 98 -10.67 11.38 -1.03
C ALA A 98 -9.39 12.01 -0.43
N THR A 99 -8.23 11.84 -1.09
CA THR A 99 -6.99 12.49 -0.63
C THR A 99 -7.05 14.01 -0.70
N TYR A 100 -7.73 14.61 -1.70
CA TYR A 100 -7.94 16.07 -1.76
C TYR A 100 -8.83 16.55 -0.62
N ILE A 101 -9.87 15.79 -0.25
CA ILE A 101 -10.71 16.14 0.90
C ILE A 101 -9.88 16.12 2.19
N LEU A 102 -9.08 15.08 2.39
CA LEU A 102 -8.20 14.96 3.57
C LEU A 102 -7.13 16.07 3.61
N GLU A 103 -6.58 16.47 2.47
CA GLU A 103 -5.62 17.57 2.37
C GLU A 103 -6.21 18.91 2.86
N ARG A 104 -7.50 19.16 2.62
CA ARG A 104 -8.19 20.35 3.16
C ARG A 104 -8.27 20.33 4.70
N ALA A 105 -8.37 19.15 5.31
CA ALA A 105 -8.28 19.01 6.76
C ALA A 105 -6.84 19.20 7.26
N GLU A 106 -5.85 18.66 6.54
CA GLU A 106 -4.41 18.84 6.83
C GLU A 106 -4.03 20.32 6.86
N GLU A 107 -4.50 21.12 5.89
CA GLU A 107 -4.28 22.57 5.85
C GLU A 107 -4.87 23.32 7.07
N LYS A 108 -5.80 22.71 7.78
CA LYS A 108 -6.40 23.25 9.01
C LYS A 108 -5.73 22.76 10.29
N GLY A 109 -4.72 21.88 10.17
CA GLY A 109 -3.91 21.40 11.26
C GLY A 109 -4.15 19.95 11.70
N THR A 110 -5.08 19.24 11.08
CA THR A 110 -5.27 17.80 11.34
C THR A 110 -4.09 17.02 10.79
N LEU A 111 -3.49 16.14 11.59
CA LEU A 111 -2.45 15.24 11.09
C LEU A 111 -3.08 14.14 10.25
N ILE A 112 -2.72 14.05 8.98
CA ILE A 112 -3.18 12.97 8.10
C ILE A 112 -2.05 11.95 7.89
N VAL A 113 -2.30 10.69 8.18
CA VAL A 113 -1.34 9.59 8.04
C VAL A 113 -1.92 8.53 7.06
N ASN A 114 -1.27 8.32 5.90
CA ASN A 114 -0.09 9.07 5.43
C ASN A 114 -0.51 10.38 4.76
N LYS A 115 0.47 11.27 4.57
CA LYS A 115 0.27 12.58 3.96
C LYS A 115 -0.47 12.47 2.63
N PRO A 116 -1.57 13.21 2.40
CA PRO A 116 -2.39 13.09 1.18
C PRO A 116 -1.60 13.28 -0.12
N GLN A 117 -0.68 14.24 -0.16
CA GLN A 117 0.21 14.45 -1.30
C GLN A 117 1.06 13.23 -1.60
N SER A 118 1.65 12.60 -0.56
CA SER A 118 2.48 11.39 -0.73
C SER A 118 1.68 10.19 -1.23
N LEU A 119 0.42 10.06 -0.79
CA LEU A 119 -0.49 9.03 -1.30
C LEU A 119 -0.72 9.16 -2.81
N ARG A 120 -0.81 10.39 -3.33
CA ARG A 120 -0.96 10.64 -4.75
C ARG A 120 0.33 10.43 -5.54
N ASP A 121 1.46 10.88 -5.01
CA ASP A 121 2.73 10.95 -5.74
C ASP A 121 3.45 9.60 -5.80
N CYS A 122 3.20 8.71 -4.86
CA CYS A 122 3.98 7.50 -4.66
C CYS A 122 3.16 6.24 -4.98
N ASN A 123 2.86 6.02 -6.27
CA ASN A 123 2.29 4.73 -6.70
C ASN A 123 3.23 3.58 -6.34
N GLU A 124 2.70 2.53 -5.71
CA GLU A 124 3.48 1.44 -5.10
C GLU A 124 4.37 0.64 -6.08
N LYS A 125 4.07 0.71 -7.38
CA LYS A 125 4.89 0.03 -8.42
C LYS A 125 5.73 1.01 -9.22
N LEU A 126 5.11 2.07 -9.75
CA LEU A 126 5.81 3.03 -10.61
C LEU A 126 6.90 3.78 -9.84
N PHE A 127 6.64 4.13 -8.59
CA PHE A 127 7.60 4.89 -7.76
C PHE A 127 8.92 4.13 -7.53
N THR A 128 8.95 2.82 -7.71
CA THR A 128 10.20 2.03 -7.67
C THR A 128 11.21 2.47 -8.73
N ALA A 129 10.77 3.11 -9.81
CA ALA A 129 11.64 3.63 -10.87
C ALA A 129 12.58 4.76 -10.40
N TRP A 130 12.24 5.44 -9.28
CA TRP A 130 13.14 6.43 -8.64
C TRP A 130 14.33 5.79 -7.92
N PHE A 131 14.33 4.44 -7.81
CA PHE A 131 15.35 3.64 -7.13
C PHE A 131 15.83 2.52 -8.04
N ALA A 132 16.21 2.87 -9.27
CA ALA A 132 16.55 1.91 -10.31
C ALA A 132 17.74 1.01 -9.96
N ASP A 133 18.64 1.46 -9.10
CA ASP A 133 19.77 0.70 -8.55
C ASP A 133 19.36 -0.38 -7.52
N LEU A 134 18.13 -0.29 -7.01
CA LEU A 134 17.58 -1.23 -6.02
C LEU A 134 16.51 -2.18 -6.61
N THR A 135 16.22 -2.05 -7.89
CA THR A 135 15.18 -2.81 -8.59
C THR A 135 15.76 -3.63 -9.73
N PRO A 136 15.11 -4.75 -10.13
CA PRO A 136 15.47 -5.40 -11.38
C PRO A 136 15.28 -4.43 -12.56
N GLU A 137 15.96 -4.68 -13.68
CA GLU A 137 15.73 -3.88 -14.87
C GLU A 137 14.24 -3.82 -15.20
N THR A 138 13.72 -2.61 -15.33
CA THR A 138 12.29 -2.32 -15.37
C THR A 138 11.95 -1.44 -16.57
N LEU A 139 10.90 -1.78 -17.28
CA LEU A 139 10.28 -0.98 -18.32
C LEU A 139 8.83 -0.69 -17.94
N VAL A 140 8.41 0.57 -18.01
CA VAL A 140 7.00 0.97 -17.90
C VAL A 140 6.56 1.55 -19.22
N THR A 141 5.61 0.90 -19.88
CA THR A 141 5.13 1.31 -21.20
C THR A 141 3.73 0.79 -21.48
N ARG A 142 3.06 1.34 -22.48
CA ARG A 142 1.85 0.80 -23.11
C ARG A 142 2.08 0.38 -24.57
N ASN A 143 3.34 0.44 -25.04
CA ASN A 143 3.70 0.13 -26.40
C ASN A 143 4.13 -1.34 -26.54
N LYS A 144 3.39 -2.13 -27.30
CA LYS A 144 3.66 -3.56 -27.53
C LYS A 144 5.03 -3.83 -28.14
N ALA A 145 5.53 -2.97 -29.03
CA ALA A 145 6.83 -3.18 -29.65
C ALA A 145 7.97 -3.03 -28.62
N GLN A 146 7.84 -2.08 -27.67
CA GLN A 146 8.79 -1.93 -26.59
C GLN A 146 8.75 -3.12 -25.62
N LEU A 147 7.56 -3.62 -25.28
CA LEU A 147 7.40 -4.83 -24.45
C LEU A 147 8.05 -6.05 -25.11
N LYS A 148 7.84 -6.22 -26.42
CA LYS A 148 8.48 -7.31 -27.19
C LYS A 148 9.99 -7.17 -27.21
N ALA A 149 10.53 -5.98 -27.44
CA ALA A 149 11.98 -5.74 -27.43
C ALA A 149 12.59 -6.01 -26.05
N PHE A 150 11.91 -5.60 -24.97
CA PHE A 150 12.34 -5.88 -23.60
C PHE A 150 12.36 -7.39 -23.31
N TRP A 151 11.31 -8.11 -23.71
CA TRP A 151 11.25 -9.57 -23.59
C TRP A 151 12.35 -10.26 -24.39
N GLN A 152 12.61 -9.84 -25.63
CA GLN A 152 13.70 -10.39 -26.44
C GLN A 152 15.08 -10.18 -25.81
N LYS A 153 15.28 -9.06 -25.12
CA LYS A 153 16.53 -8.77 -24.39
C LYS A 153 16.72 -9.68 -23.17
N HIS A 154 15.66 -9.99 -22.44
CA HIS A 154 15.76 -10.66 -21.14
C HIS A 154 15.35 -12.13 -21.14
N SER A 155 14.63 -12.57 -22.17
CA SER A 155 14.12 -13.96 -22.35
C SER A 155 13.18 -14.48 -21.26
N ASP A 156 13.16 -13.89 -20.06
CA ASP A 156 12.32 -14.28 -18.93
C ASP A 156 11.93 -13.03 -18.14
N ILE A 157 10.68 -12.62 -18.25
CA ILE A 157 10.18 -11.36 -17.68
C ILE A 157 8.89 -11.56 -16.90
N ILE A 158 8.61 -10.62 -16.00
CA ILE A 158 7.33 -10.45 -15.34
C ILE A 158 6.61 -9.27 -15.96
N LEU A 159 5.36 -9.47 -16.38
CA LEU A 159 4.44 -8.42 -16.79
C LEU A 159 3.36 -8.24 -15.73
N LYS A 160 3.05 -6.99 -15.36
CA LYS A 160 2.06 -6.68 -14.34
C LYS A 160 1.42 -5.30 -14.54
N PRO A 161 0.16 -5.08 -14.11
CA PRO A 161 -0.44 -3.75 -14.10
C PRO A 161 0.25 -2.85 -13.06
N LEU A 162 0.12 -1.55 -13.21
CA LEU A 162 0.65 -0.56 -12.23
C LEU A 162 -0.23 -0.42 -11.00
N ASP A 163 -1.48 -0.78 -11.10
CA ASP A 163 -2.49 -0.82 -10.03
C ASP A 163 -2.92 -2.26 -9.75
N GLY A 164 -3.71 -2.45 -8.73
CA GLY A 164 -4.22 -3.75 -8.32
C GLY A 164 -3.38 -4.43 -7.24
N MET A 165 -4.03 -5.29 -6.49
CA MET A 165 -3.53 -5.98 -5.30
C MET A 165 -3.51 -7.50 -5.45
N GLY A 166 -2.91 -8.17 -4.45
CA GLY A 166 -3.00 -9.62 -4.28
C GLY A 166 -2.34 -10.44 -5.38
N GLY A 167 -1.47 -9.83 -6.19
CA GLY A 167 -0.80 -10.52 -7.29
C GLY A 167 -1.72 -10.83 -8.49
N ALA A 168 -2.88 -10.19 -8.56
CA ALA A 168 -3.76 -10.32 -9.72
C ALA A 168 -3.08 -9.80 -10.99
N SER A 169 -3.31 -10.50 -12.11
CA SER A 169 -2.79 -10.13 -13.44
C SER A 169 -1.25 -9.99 -13.52
N ILE A 170 -0.52 -10.76 -12.69
CA ILE A 170 0.94 -10.89 -12.81
C ILE A 170 1.25 -12.11 -13.68
N PHE A 171 1.97 -11.89 -14.76
CA PHE A 171 2.33 -12.93 -15.73
C PHE A 171 3.85 -13.06 -15.83
N ARG A 172 4.35 -14.29 -15.77
CA ARG A 172 5.73 -14.61 -16.16
C ARG A 172 5.73 -15.07 -17.62
N VAL A 173 6.54 -14.44 -18.45
CA VAL A 173 6.67 -14.72 -19.88
C VAL A 173 8.10 -15.14 -20.15
N LYS A 174 8.28 -16.42 -20.50
CA LYS A 174 9.58 -17.01 -20.84
C LYS A 174 9.87 -16.92 -22.33
N GLU A 175 11.11 -17.22 -22.71
CA GLU A 175 11.49 -17.36 -24.12
C GLU A 175 10.58 -18.34 -24.84
N GLY A 176 10.11 -17.95 -26.03
CA GLY A 176 9.21 -18.78 -26.85
C GLY A 176 7.77 -18.84 -26.38
N ASP A 177 7.38 -18.10 -25.35
CA ASP A 177 5.98 -18.10 -24.89
C ASP A 177 5.06 -17.47 -25.95
N PRO A 178 4.08 -18.25 -26.50
CA PRO A 178 3.20 -17.75 -27.54
C PRO A 178 2.20 -16.69 -27.03
N ASN A 179 2.00 -16.59 -25.73
CA ASN A 179 1.00 -15.74 -25.10
C ASN A 179 1.44 -14.29 -24.89
N LEU A 180 2.72 -13.95 -25.11
CA LEU A 180 3.23 -12.59 -24.92
C LEU A 180 2.32 -11.52 -25.55
N GLY A 181 1.86 -11.79 -26.79
CA GLY A 181 1.01 -10.85 -27.53
C GLY A 181 -0.31 -10.58 -26.82
N VAL A 182 -0.99 -11.64 -26.43
CA VAL A 182 -2.30 -11.57 -25.73
C VAL A 182 -2.15 -10.95 -24.34
N ILE A 183 -1.11 -11.35 -23.60
CA ILE A 183 -0.83 -10.77 -22.27
C ILE A 183 -0.58 -9.28 -22.37
N ALA A 184 0.26 -8.85 -23.35
CA ALA A 184 0.56 -7.43 -23.57
C ALA A 184 -0.70 -6.65 -23.97
N GLU A 185 -1.56 -7.19 -24.85
CA GLU A 185 -2.83 -6.56 -25.21
C GLU A 185 -3.77 -6.42 -24.01
N THR A 186 -3.92 -7.46 -23.22
CA THR A 186 -4.77 -7.46 -22.03
C THR A 186 -4.29 -6.44 -20.99
N LEU A 187 -3.00 -6.46 -20.65
CA LEU A 187 -2.45 -5.56 -19.64
C LEU A 187 -2.41 -4.10 -20.08
N THR A 188 -2.24 -3.86 -21.39
CA THR A 188 -2.21 -2.50 -21.92
C THR A 188 -3.59 -2.00 -22.40
N GLU A 189 -4.63 -2.82 -22.27
CA GLU A 189 -5.96 -2.50 -22.82
C GLU A 189 -5.81 -1.98 -24.27
N HIS A 190 -5.17 -2.79 -25.11
CA HIS A 190 -4.85 -2.47 -26.50
C HIS A 190 -4.03 -1.19 -26.68
N GLY A 191 -3.14 -0.88 -25.76
CA GLY A 191 -2.20 0.26 -25.84
C GLY A 191 -2.74 1.55 -25.22
N THR A 192 -3.84 1.51 -24.49
CA THR A 192 -4.41 2.67 -23.79
C THR A 192 -3.91 2.82 -22.36
N ARG A 193 -3.45 1.71 -21.73
CA ARG A 193 -3.04 1.64 -20.33
C ARG A 193 -1.57 1.28 -20.17
N TYR A 194 -0.86 1.93 -19.24
CA TYR A 194 0.51 1.56 -18.91
C TYR A 194 0.56 0.26 -18.13
N CYS A 195 1.56 -0.56 -18.41
CA CYS A 195 1.93 -1.72 -17.62
C CYS A 195 3.44 -1.72 -17.32
N MET A 196 3.87 -2.56 -16.40
CA MET A 196 5.26 -2.74 -16.00
C MET A 196 5.76 -4.10 -16.48
N ALA A 197 6.94 -4.10 -17.10
CA ALA A 197 7.75 -5.28 -17.39
C ALA A 197 9.01 -5.24 -16.53
N GLN A 198 9.39 -6.36 -15.93
CA GLN A 198 10.60 -6.48 -15.14
C GLN A 198 11.33 -7.78 -15.49
N ASN A 199 12.67 -7.75 -15.45
CA ASN A 199 13.45 -8.98 -15.50
C ASN A 199 13.05 -9.92 -14.37
N TYR A 200 12.86 -11.21 -14.67
CA TYR A 200 12.50 -12.20 -13.66
C TYR A 200 13.66 -12.46 -12.70
N LEU A 201 13.37 -12.43 -11.41
CA LEU A 201 14.32 -12.76 -10.35
C LEU A 201 14.06 -14.20 -9.85
N PRO A 202 14.95 -15.17 -10.14
CA PRO A 202 14.76 -16.57 -9.73
C PRO A 202 14.65 -16.77 -8.21
N ALA A 203 15.26 -15.88 -7.42
CA ALA A 203 15.24 -15.92 -5.96
C ALA A 203 13.83 -15.79 -5.35
N ILE A 204 12.82 -15.36 -6.14
CA ILE A 204 11.42 -15.33 -5.65
C ILE A 204 10.91 -16.71 -5.22
N LYS A 205 11.51 -17.80 -5.70
CA LYS A 205 11.16 -19.16 -5.29
C LYS A 205 11.42 -19.41 -3.81
N ASP A 206 12.40 -18.69 -3.27
CA ASP A 206 12.77 -18.74 -1.85
C ASP A 206 11.91 -17.80 -1.00
N GLY A 207 10.96 -17.11 -1.66
CA GLY A 207 10.04 -16.17 -1.06
C GLY A 207 10.52 -14.71 -1.11
N ASP A 208 9.64 -13.83 -0.72
CA ASP A 208 9.93 -12.42 -0.49
C ASP A 208 9.85 -12.06 0.99
N LYS A 209 10.37 -10.89 1.34
CA LYS A 209 10.35 -10.38 2.70
C LYS A 209 9.65 -9.03 2.74
N ARG A 210 8.61 -8.93 3.59
CA ARG A 210 7.98 -7.67 3.87
C ARG A 210 8.63 -7.05 5.11
N VAL A 211 9.25 -5.91 4.94
CA VAL A 211 9.83 -5.12 6.02
C VAL A 211 8.89 -3.97 6.34
N LEU A 212 8.49 -3.84 7.60
CA LEU A 212 7.72 -2.71 8.07
C LEU A 212 8.68 -1.61 8.51
N VAL A 213 8.43 -0.39 8.02
CA VAL A 213 9.16 0.81 8.41
C VAL A 213 8.16 1.77 9.08
N VAL A 214 8.47 2.22 10.29
CA VAL A 214 7.64 3.16 11.06
C VAL A 214 8.50 4.37 11.38
N ASP A 215 8.04 5.55 10.99
CA ASP A 215 8.77 6.81 11.19
C ASP A 215 10.24 6.76 10.74
N GLY A 216 10.46 6.18 9.55
CA GLY A 216 11.80 6.02 8.97
C GLY A 216 12.66 4.89 9.56
N GLU A 217 12.24 4.24 10.65
CA GLU A 217 12.98 3.17 11.29
C GLU A 217 12.38 1.78 10.93
N PRO A 218 13.19 0.84 10.41
CA PRO A 218 12.71 -0.51 10.12
C PRO A 218 12.45 -1.27 11.42
N VAL A 219 11.28 -1.91 11.50
CA VAL A 219 11.00 -2.86 12.57
C VAL A 219 12.02 -4.01 12.49
N PRO A 220 12.59 -4.47 13.64
CA PRO A 220 13.67 -5.47 13.65
C PRO A 220 13.27 -6.86 13.17
N TYR A 221 12.03 -7.04 12.72
CA TYR A 221 11.48 -8.28 12.19
C TYR A 221 10.89 -8.05 10.81
N CYS A 222 10.95 -9.06 9.93
CA CYS A 222 10.26 -9.05 8.66
C CYS A 222 9.31 -10.24 8.53
N LEU A 223 8.27 -10.07 7.74
CA LEU A 223 7.39 -11.16 7.35
C LEU A 223 7.96 -11.83 6.10
N ALA A 224 8.37 -13.12 6.22
CA ALA A 224 8.73 -13.92 5.08
C ALA A 224 7.47 -14.52 4.43
N ARG A 225 7.30 -14.31 3.12
CA ARG A 225 6.22 -14.88 2.33
C ARG A 225 6.82 -15.90 1.36
N ILE A 226 6.51 -17.18 1.58
CA ILE A 226 7.07 -18.29 0.79
C ILE A 226 5.97 -18.81 -0.15
N PRO A 227 6.18 -18.84 -1.49
CA PRO A 227 5.24 -19.41 -2.43
C PRO A 227 4.98 -20.90 -2.12
N GLN A 228 3.74 -21.32 -2.22
CA GLN A 228 3.38 -22.73 -2.04
C GLN A 228 2.98 -23.36 -3.39
N GLY A 229 3.41 -24.63 -3.60
CA GLY A 229 2.84 -25.49 -4.63
C GLY A 229 3.05 -25.07 -6.09
N GLY A 230 4.15 -24.43 -6.45
CA GLY A 230 4.46 -24.06 -7.84
C GLY A 230 3.81 -22.76 -8.31
N GLU A 231 3.17 -22.02 -7.43
CA GLU A 231 2.68 -20.67 -7.73
C GLU A 231 3.83 -19.65 -7.80
N ILE A 232 3.75 -18.73 -8.74
CA ILE A 232 4.69 -17.60 -8.85
C ILE A 232 4.31 -16.50 -7.82
N LYS A 233 3.12 -16.59 -7.26
CA LYS A 233 2.57 -15.64 -6.29
C LYS A 233 2.85 -16.14 -4.87
N PRO A 234 3.45 -15.33 -4.00
CA PRO A 234 3.38 -15.62 -2.57
C PRO A 234 1.92 -15.57 -2.15
N LEU A 235 1.41 -16.65 -1.54
CA LEU A 235 0.08 -16.63 -0.94
C LEU A 235 0.01 -15.51 0.10
N PRO A 236 -1.14 -14.85 0.26
CA PRO A 236 -1.26 -13.73 1.18
C PRO A 236 -0.91 -14.08 2.63
N PHE A 237 -0.86 -15.36 3.00
CA PHE A 237 -0.52 -15.79 4.35
C PHE A 237 -0.03 -17.25 4.41
N SER A 238 1.26 -17.47 4.30
CA SER A 238 1.84 -18.69 4.81
C SER A 238 2.98 -18.37 5.77
N VAL A 239 2.79 -18.76 7.01
CA VAL A 239 3.74 -18.86 8.12
C VAL A 239 4.64 -17.63 8.31
N ALA A 240 4.33 -16.85 9.35
CA ALA A 240 5.24 -15.84 9.89
C ALA A 240 6.45 -16.53 10.53
N TYR A 241 7.57 -16.59 9.84
CA TYR A 241 8.84 -16.80 10.48
C TYR A 241 9.39 -15.46 10.93
N SER A 242 9.47 -15.27 12.24
CA SER A 242 10.18 -14.16 12.84
C SER A 242 11.67 -14.36 12.60
N LEU A 243 12.18 -13.83 11.50
CA LEU A 243 13.63 -13.77 11.28
C LEU A 243 14.16 -12.53 12.00
N TYR A 244 15.03 -12.76 12.96
CA TYR A 244 15.73 -11.67 13.65
C TYR A 244 16.63 -10.92 12.64
N LEU A 245 16.30 -9.67 12.35
CA LEU A 245 16.97 -8.86 11.31
C LEU A 245 18.30 -8.25 11.77
N GLN A 246 18.93 -8.71 12.86
CA GLN A 246 20.13 -8.09 13.39
C GLN A 246 21.27 -7.96 12.36
N SER A 247 21.37 -8.90 11.42
CA SER A 247 22.31 -8.82 10.29
C SER A 247 21.77 -8.10 9.06
N ALA A 248 20.44 -8.09 8.86
CA ALA A 248 19.80 -7.46 7.72
C ALA A 248 19.49 -5.97 7.94
N VAL A 249 19.38 -5.52 9.19
CA VAL A 249 19.25 -4.09 9.52
C VAL A 249 20.49 -3.31 9.06
N GLY A 250 21.69 -3.87 9.17
CA GLY A 250 22.89 -3.30 8.56
C GLY A 250 22.80 -3.21 7.05
N SER A 251 22.26 -4.21 6.38
CA SER A 251 22.06 -4.27 4.94
C SER A 251 20.91 -3.35 4.47
N LEU A 252 19.83 -3.28 5.22
CA LEU A 252 18.72 -2.35 4.97
C LEU A 252 19.08 -0.89 5.25
N ARG A 253 19.82 -0.63 6.33
CA ARG A 253 20.44 0.70 6.56
C ARG A 253 21.40 1.06 5.45
N PHE A 254 22.17 0.13 4.92
CA PHE A 254 23.07 0.36 3.80
C PHE A 254 22.29 0.65 2.51
N THR A 255 21.17 -0.03 2.27
CA THR A 255 20.30 0.19 1.11
C THR A 255 19.52 1.50 1.22
N VAL A 256 19.13 1.91 2.42
CA VAL A 256 18.45 3.19 2.70
C VAL A 256 19.47 4.34 2.86
N SER A 257 20.63 4.10 3.45
CA SER A 257 21.69 5.11 3.70
C SER A 257 22.69 5.25 2.56
N GLY A 258 22.70 4.36 1.57
CA GLY A 258 23.44 4.53 0.33
C GLY A 258 22.99 5.75 -0.51
N TYR A 259 21.86 6.32 -0.18
CA TYR A 259 21.42 7.63 -0.65
C TYR A 259 22.03 8.73 0.23
N HIS A 260 23.18 9.24 -0.17
CA HIS A 260 23.82 10.43 0.43
C HIS A 260 23.07 11.77 0.16
N LYS A 261 21.85 11.73 -0.30
CA LYS A 261 20.98 12.91 -0.33
C LYS A 261 19.93 12.76 0.77
N PRO A 262 19.76 13.76 1.64
CA PRO A 262 18.64 13.78 2.57
C PRO A 262 17.37 13.74 1.74
N MET A 263 16.64 12.62 1.84
CA MET A 263 15.30 12.54 1.24
C MET A 263 14.38 13.42 2.08
N PRO A 264 13.51 14.22 1.45
CA PRO A 264 12.46 14.91 2.18
C PRO A 264 11.69 13.90 3.04
N CYS A 265 11.34 14.27 4.25
CA CYS A 265 10.57 13.42 5.20
C CYS A 265 9.29 12.86 4.57
N GLU A 266 8.70 13.63 3.66
CA GLU A 266 7.53 13.31 2.83
C GLU A 266 7.67 12.04 1.99
N ILE A 267 8.88 11.74 1.50
CA ILE A 267 9.15 10.53 0.71
C ILE A 267 9.32 9.29 1.61
N LEU A 268 9.77 9.48 2.84
CA LEU A 268 9.87 8.40 3.82
C LEU A 268 8.48 7.87 4.23
N GLU A 269 7.51 8.76 4.43
CA GLU A 269 6.13 8.40 4.76
C GLU A 269 5.46 7.57 3.66
N ALA A 270 5.72 7.91 2.40
CA ALA A 270 5.22 7.14 1.26
C ALA A 270 5.82 5.71 1.15
N ARG A 271 7.05 5.50 1.64
CA ARG A 271 7.66 4.16 1.71
C ARG A 271 6.94 3.22 2.67
N ILE A 272 6.31 3.75 3.72
CA ILE A 272 5.53 2.94 4.67
C ILE A 272 4.33 2.30 3.95
N LEU A 273 3.70 3.01 3.02
CA LEU A 273 2.58 2.49 2.22
C LEU A 273 3.00 1.41 1.22
N MET A 274 4.15 1.54 0.56
CA MET A 274 4.62 0.56 -0.41
C MET A 274 5.00 -0.79 0.20
N LEU A 275 5.22 -0.83 1.51
CA LEU A 275 5.58 -2.06 2.23
C LEU A 275 4.37 -2.74 2.89
N GLN A 276 3.18 -2.16 2.82
CA GLN A 276 1.96 -2.69 3.45
C GLN A 276 1.09 -3.57 2.53
N HIS A 277 1.45 -3.71 1.24
CA HIS A 277 0.67 -4.49 0.26
C HIS A 277 1.40 -5.72 -0.26
#